data_778c0328c2cac03667177f21778a4b44
#
_entry.id   778c0328c2cac03667177f21778a4b44
#
_cell.length_a   1.000
_cell.length_b   1.000
_cell.length_c   1.000
_cell.angle_alpha   90.00
_cell.angle_beta   90.00
_cell.angle_gamma   90.00
#
_symmetry.space_group_name_H-M   'P 1'
#
loop_
_entity.id
_entity.type
_entity.pdbx_description
1 polymer ?
#
loop_
_entity_poly.entity_id
_entity_poly.type
_entity_poly.pdbx_seq_one_letter_code
_entity_poly.pdbx_strand_id
1 'polypeptide(L)'
;MKRLILFDDGGSDLGPLGDLRCSFQQRTGVYTGMGRAERSLGRTAELHAFCGDLDLCREQTRRAVTDPSDPSEATLVNGRLLLGGRLPVPSCGSALVTEDDSVAIATLSDEPLLEFLESGRLPSGIATELAPGSCFTRPWHILDGLSERITADVELAEPVAGVPQHVLLVGDHPCVLESGVRIGPGTVLDTTLGPILLSTSCTVQANAVLRGPCSIGMDCLVADRAVIKPGTSLGPGCKVGGELGNTVMQAHSNKVHDGHLGDALVGEWVNFGAGTESS
;
A
#
# COMPACT_ATOMS: atom_id res chain seq x y z
N MET A 1 15.83 -4.51 -21.08
CA MET A 1 14.70 -3.82 -20.38
C MET A 1 15.14 -3.63 -18.93
N LYS A 2 15.01 -2.43 -18.35
CA LYS A 2 15.42 -2.25 -16.93
C LYS A 2 14.58 -3.14 -16.03
N ARG A 3 15.18 -3.91 -15.14
CA ARG A 3 14.51 -4.78 -14.16
C ARG A 3 13.93 -3.93 -13.01
N LEU A 4 12.90 -4.41 -12.34
CA LEU A 4 12.41 -3.89 -11.06
C LEU A 4 12.61 -4.98 -10.02
N ILE A 5 13.39 -4.71 -8.99
CA ILE A 5 13.62 -5.64 -7.90
C ILE A 5 13.07 -5.03 -6.61
N LEU A 6 12.16 -5.73 -5.96
CA LEU A 6 11.72 -5.41 -4.59
C LEU A 6 12.55 -6.20 -3.60
N PHE A 7 13.14 -5.53 -2.64
CA PHE A 7 13.95 -6.21 -1.63
C PHE A 7 13.42 -5.99 -0.21
N ASP A 8 13.58 -7.02 0.61
CA ASP A 8 13.34 -6.98 2.05
C ASP A 8 14.69 -7.02 2.76
N ASP A 9 15.04 -5.93 3.44
CA ASP A 9 16.34 -5.78 4.12
C ASP A 9 16.33 -6.28 5.57
N GLY A 10 15.18 -6.79 6.06
CA GLY A 10 15.03 -7.26 7.44
C GLY A 10 15.02 -6.16 8.50
N GLY A 11 14.99 -4.91 8.08
CA GLY A 11 15.06 -3.75 8.98
C GLY A 11 13.76 -3.43 9.73
N SER A 12 12.76 -4.32 9.72
CA SER A 12 11.50 -4.12 10.43
C SER A 12 11.18 -5.24 11.42
N ASP A 13 10.56 -4.85 12.53
CA ASP A 13 9.92 -5.77 13.47
C ASP A 13 8.41 -5.49 13.44
N LEU A 14 7.71 -6.27 12.64
CA LEU A 14 6.26 -6.17 12.46
C LEU A 14 5.48 -7.11 13.37
N GLY A 15 6.16 -7.85 14.25
CA GLY A 15 5.54 -8.91 15.04
C GLY A 15 4.83 -9.90 14.12
N PRO A 16 3.63 -10.39 14.47
CA PRO A 16 2.95 -11.45 13.70
C PRO A 16 2.57 -11.05 12.26
N LEU A 17 2.58 -9.76 11.92
CA LEU A 17 2.31 -9.30 10.54
C LEU A 17 3.48 -9.61 9.59
N GLY A 18 4.70 -9.75 10.13
CA GLY A 18 5.90 -10.08 9.36
C GLY A 18 6.18 -11.58 9.23
N ASP A 19 5.52 -12.43 10.03
CA ASP A 19 5.84 -13.86 10.09
C ASP A 19 5.60 -14.60 8.77
N LEU A 20 4.59 -14.17 8.01
CA LEU A 20 4.17 -14.81 6.76
C LEU A 20 4.21 -13.86 5.55
N ARG A 21 4.79 -12.68 5.69
CA ARG A 21 4.79 -11.63 4.65
C ARG A 21 6.10 -10.86 4.67
N CYS A 22 6.73 -10.74 3.52
CA CYS A 22 7.81 -9.77 3.35
C CYS A 22 7.30 -8.33 3.47
N SER A 23 8.18 -7.39 3.77
CA SER A 23 7.87 -5.97 3.96
C SER A 23 7.13 -5.36 2.77
N PHE A 24 7.52 -5.70 1.54
CA PHE A 24 6.89 -5.22 0.31
C PHE A 24 5.44 -5.71 0.10
N GLN A 25 4.99 -6.72 0.85
CA GLN A 25 3.60 -7.20 0.81
C GLN A 25 2.69 -6.44 1.78
N GLN A 26 3.24 -5.62 2.68
CA GLN A 26 2.45 -4.80 3.59
C GLN A 26 1.75 -3.68 2.84
N ARG A 27 0.47 -3.48 3.16
CA ARG A 27 -0.31 -2.34 2.68
C ARG A 27 0.10 -1.10 3.47
N THR A 28 0.54 -0.08 2.77
CA THR A 28 1.07 1.15 3.37
C THR A 28 0.37 2.43 2.86
N GLY A 29 -0.72 2.28 2.14
CA GLY A 29 -1.54 3.31 1.50
C GLY A 29 -2.65 2.63 0.72
N VAL A 30 -3.00 3.13 -0.47
CA VAL A 30 -3.92 2.45 -1.39
C VAL A 30 -3.39 1.07 -1.78
N TYR A 31 -2.08 0.96 -1.93
CA TYR A 31 -1.41 -0.25 -2.42
C TYR A 31 -0.49 -0.85 -1.35
N THR A 32 -0.10 -2.10 -1.55
CA THR A 32 1.09 -2.66 -0.92
C THR A 32 2.35 -2.00 -1.49
N GLY A 33 3.48 -2.11 -0.81
CA GLY A 33 4.76 -1.61 -1.35
C GLY A 33 5.03 -2.16 -2.76
N MET A 34 4.79 -3.45 -2.96
CA MET A 34 4.90 -4.10 -4.27
C MET A 34 3.93 -3.51 -5.30
N GLY A 35 2.66 -3.43 -4.97
CA GLY A 35 1.64 -2.94 -5.90
C GLY A 35 1.88 -1.49 -6.32
N ARG A 36 2.41 -0.65 -5.42
CA ARG A 36 2.80 0.73 -5.71
C ARG A 36 3.99 0.79 -6.65
N ALA A 37 5.04 0.03 -6.38
CA ALA A 37 6.24 0.02 -7.22
C ALA A 37 5.91 -0.44 -8.65
N GLU A 38 5.16 -1.54 -8.80
CA GLU A 38 4.74 -2.06 -10.10
C GLU A 38 3.90 -1.03 -10.89
N ARG A 39 2.93 -0.38 -10.24
CA ARG A 39 2.09 0.66 -10.88
C ARG A 39 2.89 1.90 -11.25
N SER A 40 3.73 2.38 -10.33
CA SER A 40 4.55 3.57 -10.55
C SER A 40 5.54 3.41 -11.71
N LEU A 41 6.13 2.22 -11.84
CA LEU A 41 7.18 1.97 -12.82
C LEU A 41 6.70 1.24 -14.08
N GLY A 42 5.43 0.79 -14.10
CA GLY A 42 4.84 0.06 -15.23
C GLY A 42 5.54 -1.27 -15.51
N ARG A 43 6.03 -1.97 -14.48
CA ARG A 43 6.82 -3.19 -14.60
C ARG A 43 6.42 -4.21 -13.54
N THR A 44 6.50 -5.50 -13.89
CA THR A 44 6.40 -6.58 -12.92
C THR A 44 7.69 -6.69 -12.12
N ALA A 45 7.57 -6.81 -10.81
CA ALA A 45 8.70 -6.91 -9.91
C ALA A 45 9.28 -8.33 -9.84
N GLU A 46 10.58 -8.42 -9.66
CA GLU A 46 11.28 -9.58 -9.12
C GLU A 46 11.46 -9.38 -7.61
N LEU A 47 11.56 -10.48 -6.87
CA LEU A 47 11.66 -10.45 -5.42
C LEU A 47 13.06 -10.84 -4.97
N HIS A 48 13.59 -10.09 -4.00
CA HIS A 48 14.81 -10.39 -3.29
C HIS A 48 14.58 -10.20 -1.78
N ALA A 49 15.17 -11.04 -0.96
CA ALA A 49 15.08 -10.87 0.49
C ALA A 49 16.39 -11.30 1.15
N PHE A 50 16.90 -10.46 2.03
CA PHE A 50 18.05 -10.76 2.88
C PHE A 50 17.60 -11.50 4.15
N CYS A 51 16.32 -11.58 4.41
CA CYS A 51 15.70 -12.30 5.51
C CYS A 51 14.28 -12.75 5.13
N GLY A 52 13.69 -13.67 5.89
CA GLY A 52 12.35 -14.18 5.65
C GLY A 52 12.28 -15.33 4.65
N ASP A 53 11.05 -15.82 4.41
CA ASP A 53 10.77 -16.95 3.51
C ASP A 53 10.42 -16.45 2.11
N LEU A 54 11.42 -16.34 1.26
CA LEU A 54 11.27 -15.88 -0.12
C LEU A 54 10.45 -16.85 -0.99
N ASP A 55 10.50 -18.16 -0.70
CA ASP A 55 9.70 -19.16 -1.41
C ASP A 55 8.21 -18.98 -1.10
N LEU A 56 7.87 -18.73 0.15
CA LEU A 56 6.51 -18.40 0.55
C LEU A 56 6.04 -17.10 -0.13
N CYS A 57 6.87 -16.06 -0.14
CA CYS A 57 6.55 -14.81 -0.84
C CYS A 57 6.31 -15.04 -2.33
N ARG A 58 7.13 -15.87 -2.99
CA ARG A 58 6.97 -16.24 -4.39
C ARG A 58 5.63 -16.93 -4.66
N GLU A 59 5.26 -17.89 -3.83
CA GLU A 59 3.98 -18.60 -3.95
C GLU A 59 2.79 -17.67 -3.81
N GLN A 60 2.82 -16.78 -2.81
CA GLN A 60 1.74 -15.83 -2.52
C GLN A 60 1.57 -14.77 -3.61
N THR A 61 2.67 -14.25 -4.13
CA THR A 61 2.67 -13.12 -5.07
C THR A 61 2.69 -13.55 -6.52
N ARG A 62 3.10 -14.79 -6.82
CA ARG A 62 3.39 -15.31 -8.16
C ARG A 62 4.41 -14.45 -8.93
N ARG A 63 5.37 -13.86 -8.22
CA ARG A 63 6.48 -13.09 -8.79
C ARG A 63 7.73 -13.95 -8.85
N ALA A 64 8.59 -13.67 -9.84
CA ALA A 64 9.88 -14.32 -9.95
C ALA A 64 10.80 -13.89 -8.79
N VAL A 65 11.62 -14.81 -8.32
CA VAL A 65 12.76 -14.49 -7.46
C VAL A 65 13.90 -13.97 -8.34
N THR A 66 14.56 -12.93 -7.89
CA THR A 66 15.73 -12.36 -8.58
C THR A 66 16.83 -13.39 -8.75
N ASP A 67 17.38 -13.48 -9.96
CA ASP A 67 18.67 -14.17 -10.17
C ASP A 67 19.78 -13.24 -9.71
N PRO A 68 20.49 -13.58 -8.60
CA PRO A 68 21.54 -12.72 -8.06
C PRO A 68 22.79 -12.66 -8.95
N SER A 69 22.89 -13.50 -9.97
CA SER A 69 24.02 -13.51 -10.93
C SER A 69 23.75 -12.67 -12.18
N ASP A 70 22.53 -12.15 -12.37
CA ASP A 70 22.18 -11.30 -13.52
C ASP A 70 22.64 -9.84 -13.31
N PRO A 71 23.65 -9.36 -14.05
CA PRO A 71 24.22 -8.03 -13.90
C PRO A 71 23.38 -6.93 -14.58
N SER A 72 22.28 -7.28 -15.24
CA SER A 72 21.46 -6.33 -16.00
C SER A 72 20.93 -5.21 -15.11
N GLU A 73 20.94 -3.97 -15.61
CA GLU A 73 20.47 -2.78 -14.90
C GLU A 73 19.10 -3.01 -14.23
N ALA A 74 19.04 -2.75 -12.94
CA ALA A 74 17.85 -2.90 -12.12
C ALA A 74 17.56 -1.65 -11.27
N THR A 75 16.27 -1.32 -11.14
CA THR A 75 15.80 -0.41 -10.10
C THR A 75 15.39 -1.25 -8.89
N LEU A 76 16.06 -1.04 -7.78
CA LEU A 76 15.85 -1.70 -6.50
C LEU A 76 14.95 -0.81 -5.64
N VAL A 77 13.89 -1.36 -5.07
CA VAL A 77 12.96 -0.62 -4.18
C VAL A 77 12.83 -1.38 -2.87
N ASN A 78 13.07 -0.69 -1.76
CA ASN A 78 12.91 -1.24 -0.43
C ASN A 78 11.43 -1.50 -0.12
N GLY A 79 11.12 -2.70 0.32
CA GLY A 79 9.76 -3.10 0.70
C GLY A 79 9.18 -2.30 1.86
N ARG A 80 10.04 -1.70 2.70
CA ARG A 80 9.65 -0.88 3.85
C ARG A 80 9.37 0.58 3.53
N LEU A 81 9.53 1.00 2.27
CA LEU A 81 9.42 2.41 1.89
C LEU A 81 7.99 2.97 2.08
N LEU A 82 7.87 4.01 2.89
CA LEU A 82 6.66 4.80 3.12
C LEU A 82 6.68 6.05 2.22
N LEU A 83 6.39 5.85 0.95
CA LEU A 83 6.24 6.92 -0.03
C LEU A 83 5.03 6.63 -0.90
N GLY A 84 4.09 7.57 -1.01
CA GLY A 84 2.90 7.46 -1.87
C GLY A 84 3.15 7.93 -3.29
N GLY A 85 2.28 7.51 -4.21
CA GLY A 85 2.30 7.97 -5.59
C GLY A 85 3.46 7.45 -6.43
N ARG A 86 3.95 8.29 -7.36
CA ARG A 86 5.04 7.94 -8.26
C ARG A 86 6.37 7.89 -7.52
N LEU A 87 7.07 6.77 -7.65
CA LEU A 87 8.40 6.60 -7.07
C LEU A 87 9.45 7.35 -7.91
N PRO A 88 10.34 8.15 -7.30
CA PRO A 88 11.48 8.73 -7.98
C PRO A 88 12.49 7.63 -8.33
N VAL A 89 12.96 7.62 -9.57
CA VAL A 89 13.95 6.63 -10.01
C VAL A 89 15.29 7.35 -10.17
N PRO A 90 16.30 7.04 -9.34
CA PRO A 90 17.62 7.62 -9.46
C PRO A 90 18.31 7.14 -10.76
N SER A 91 19.31 7.90 -11.23
CA SER A 91 20.13 7.49 -12.37
C SER A 91 20.93 6.22 -12.05
N CYS A 92 21.37 5.48 -13.09
CA CYS A 92 22.20 4.31 -12.87
C CYS A 92 23.51 4.70 -12.14
N GLY A 93 23.87 3.93 -11.12
CA GLY A 93 25.02 4.20 -10.24
C GLY A 93 24.68 5.18 -9.09
N SER A 94 23.39 5.41 -8.81
CA SER A 94 22.96 6.26 -7.66
C SER A 94 21.83 5.64 -6.86
N ALA A 95 21.65 6.14 -5.63
CA ALA A 95 20.65 5.67 -4.69
C ALA A 95 20.00 6.83 -3.91
N LEU A 96 18.76 6.63 -3.51
CA LEU A 96 18.05 7.43 -2.52
C LEU A 96 18.11 6.70 -1.18
N VAL A 97 18.56 7.38 -0.16
CA VAL A 97 18.67 6.85 1.21
C VAL A 97 17.81 7.67 2.17
N THR A 98 17.26 7.02 3.17
CA THR A 98 16.47 7.69 4.21
C THR A 98 17.37 8.35 5.26
N GLU A 99 16.80 9.15 6.18
CA GLU A 99 17.55 9.82 7.25
C GLU A 99 18.28 8.82 8.18
N ASP A 100 17.80 7.59 8.27
CA ASP A 100 18.41 6.49 9.04
C ASP A 100 19.37 5.63 8.21
N ASP A 101 19.84 6.14 7.07
CA ASP A 101 20.75 5.48 6.14
C ASP A 101 20.20 4.18 5.49
N SER A 102 18.90 3.91 5.59
CA SER A 102 18.29 2.79 4.86
C SER A 102 18.25 3.09 3.37
N VAL A 103 18.61 2.12 2.53
CA VAL A 103 18.45 2.24 1.08
C VAL A 103 16.97 2.21 0.74
N ALA A 104 16.42 3.31 0.24
CA ALA A 104 15.02 3.43 -0.17
C ALA A 104 14.82 2.95 -1.61
N ILE A 105 15.57 3.54 -2.54
CA ILE A 105 15.53 3.19 -3.98
C ILE A 105 16.97 3.31 -4.52
N ALA A 106 17.42 2.34 -5.30
CA ALA A 106 18.69 2.43 -6.02
C ALA A 106 18.52 1.99 -7.47
N THR A 107 19.34 2.51 -8.37
CA THR A 107 19.45 1.99 -9.74
C THR A 107 20.89 1.59 -9.98
N LEU A 108 21.12 0.30 -10.11
CA LEU A 108 22.46 -0.31 -10.20
C LEU A 108 22.54 -1.26 -11.40
N SER A 109 23.76 -1.52 -11.86
CA SER A 109 24.06 -2.53 -12.89
C SER A 109 25.43 -3.15 -12.59
N ASP A 110 25.75 -4.23 -13.28
CA ASP A 110 27.04 -4.89 -13.25
C ASP A 110 27.51 -5.26 -11.83
N GLU A 111 28.80 -5.13 -11.54
CA GLU A 111 29.40 -5.47 -10.26
C GLU A 111 28.71 -4.78 -9.04
N PRO A 112 28.38 -3.48 -9.07
CA PRO A 112 27.63 -2.83 -8.00
C PRO A 112 26.27 -3.46 -7.68
N LEU A 113 25.54 -3.94 -8.69
CA LEU A 113 24.27 -4.63 -8.47
C LEU A 113 24.49 -5.98 -7.78
N LEU A 114 25.45 -6.76 -8.26
CA LEU A 114 25.77 -8.08 -7.70
C LEU A 114 26.23 -7.97 -6.24
N GLU A 115 27.11 -7.00 -5.93
CA GLU A 115 27.57 -6.73 -4.56
C GLU A 115 26.41 -6.33 -3.63
N PHE A 116 25.47 -5.49 -4.13
CA PHE A 116 24.29 -5.14 -3.35
C PHE A 116 23.40 -6.35 -3.08
N LEU A 117 23.11 -7.16 -4.08
CA LEU A 117 22.26 -8.35 -3.93
C LEU A 117 22.87 -9.41 -3.00
N GLU A 118 24.18 -9.46 -2.88
CA GLU A 118 24.89 -10.35 -1.95
C GLU A 118 24.90 -9.82 -0.52
N SER A 119 25.18 -8.51 -0.34
CA SER A 119 25.50 -7.92 0.96
C SER A 119 24.35 -7.13 1.61
N GLY A 120 23.40 -6.65 0.83
CA GLY A 120 22.36 -5.68 1.26
C GLY A 120 22.91 -4.26 1.50
N ARG A 121 24.17 -3.99 1.14
CA ARG A 121 24.82 -2.70 1.36
C ARG A 121 25.19 -2.04 0.05
N LEU A 122 25.06 -0.72 0.01
CA LEU A 122 25.52 0.03 -1.17
C LEU A 122 27.04 -0.08 -1.29
N PRO A 123 27.53 -0.46 -2.49
CA PRO A 123 28.98 -0.43 -2.79
C PRO A 123 29.57 0.96 -2.63
N SER A 124 30.87 1.00 -2.42
CA SER A 124 31.61 2.27 -2.37
C SER A 124 31.55 3.00 -3.72
N GLY A 125 31.38 4.31 -3.68
CA GLY A 125 31.32 5.16 -4.88
C GLY A 125 29.94 5.34 -5.50
N ILE A 126 28.89 4.71 -4.96
CA ILE A 126 27.50 5.00 -5.35
C ILE A 126 27.13 6.38 -4.81
N ALA A 127 26.64 7.26 -5.71
CA ALA A 127 26.14 8.57 -5.32
C ALA A 127 24.82 8.44 -4.55
N THR A 128 24.70 9.13 -3.40
CA THR A 128 23.51 9.07 -2.57
C THR A 128 22.85 10.43 -2.43
N GLU A 129 21.52 10.46 -2.45
CA GLU A 129 20.68 11.62 -2.15
C GLU A 129 19.64 11.22 -1.10
N LEU A 130 19.07 12.21 -0.39
CA LEU A 130 18.03 11.95 0.60
C LEU A 130 16.72 11.54 -0.08
N ALA A 131 16.14 10.45 0.38
CA ALA A 131 14.83 9.98 -0.09
C ALA A 131 13.69 10.91 0.39
N PRO A 132 12.65 11.14 -0.42
CA PRO A 132 11.49 11.95 0.00
C PRO A 132 10.54 11.20 0.96
N GLY A 133 10.90 10.02 1.43
CA GLY A 133 10.12 9.18 2.35
C GLY A 133 11.01 8.49 3.37
N SER A 134 10.39 7.75 4.28
CA SER A 134 11.04 6.96 5.32
C SER A 134 10.81 5.47 5.10
N CYS A 135 11.54 4.63 5.83
CA CYS A 135 11.29 3.19 5.91
C CYS A 135 10.63 2.85 7.25
N PHE A 136 9.53 2.09 7.22
CA PHE A 136 8.92 1.64 8.48
C PHE A 136 9.81 0.59 9.16
N THR A 137 9.85 0.66 10.49
CA THR A 137 10.54 -0.33 11.32
C THR A 137 9.59 -0.99 12.32
N ARG A 138 8.39 -0.41 12.51
CA ARG A 138 7.35 -0.90 13.40
C ARG A 138 5.98 -0.83 12.72
N PRO A 139 4.99 -1.64 13.15
CA PRO A 139 3.65 -1.64 12.54
C PRO A 139 2.98 -0.26 12.52
N TRP A 140 3.09 0.50 13.60
CA TRP A 140 2.43 1.81 13.73
C TRP A 140 3.03 2.90 12.83
N HIS A 141 4.29 2.78 12.38
CA HIS A 141 4.86 3.70 11.39
C HIS A 141 4.09 3.67 10.06
N ILE A 142 3.36 2.58 9.77
CA ILE A 142 2.49 2.49 8.59
C ILE A 142 1.32 3.48 8.67
N LEU A 143 0.90 3.87 9.88
CA LEU A 143 -0.18 4.84 10.07
C LEU A 143 0.30 6.28 9.97
N ASP A 144 1.59 6.55 10.22
CA ASP A 144 2.18 7.88 10.10
C ASP A 144 2.10 8.37 8.64
N GLY A 145 1.49 9.53 8.39
CA GLY A 145 1.34 10.10 7.05
C GLY A 145 0.47 9.26 6.10
N LEU A 146 -0.44 8.42 6.62
CA LEU A 146 -1.27 7.53 5.81
C LEU A 146 -2.22 8.29 4.87
N SER A 147 -2.81 9.39 5.34
CA SER A 147 -3.69 10.24 4.54
C SER A 147 -2.99 10.82 3.31
N GLU A 148 -1.78 11.30 3.49
CA GLU A 148 -0.94 11.86 2.42
C GLU A 148 -0.56 10.77 1.41
N ARG A 149 -0.21 9.57 1.89
CA ARG A 149 0.09 8.44 1.01
C ARG A 149 -1.11 7.96 0.22
N ILE A 150 -2.30 7.89 0.85
CA ILE A 150 -3.54 7.56 0.12
C ILE A 150 -3.79 8.60 -0.98
N THR A 151 -3.65 9.89 -0.64
CA THR A 151 -3.86 10.99 -1.59
C THR A 151 -2.95 10.86 -2.81
N ALA A 152 -1.66 10.66 -2.58
CA ALA A 152 -0.69 10.49 -3.66
C ALA A 152 -0.89 9.19 -4.46
N ASP A 153 -1.28 8.10 -3.80
CA ASP A 153 -1.52 6.82 -4.45
C ASP A 153 -2.73 6.85 -5.40
N VAL A 154 -3.75 7.66 -5.11
CA VAL A 154 -4.93 7.80 -5.97
C VAL A 154 -4.56 8.33 -7.36
N GLU A 155 -3.47 9.10 -7.48
CA GLU A 155 -2.96 9.55 -8.78
C GLU A 155 -2.48 8.41 -9.69
N LEU A 156 -2.20 7.24 -9.14
CA LEU A 156 -1.83 6.04 -9.89
C LEU A 156 -3.04 5.22 -10.37
N ALA A 157 -4.25 5.59 -9.93
CA ALA A 157 -5.48 4.91 -10.30
C ALA A 157 -6.12 5.55 -11.54
N GLU A 158 -6.75 4.73 -12.36
CA GLU A 158 -7.48 5.16 -13.54
C GLU A 158 -8.99 5.09 -13.29
N PRO A 159 -9.74 6.21 -13.40
CA PRO A 159 -11.18 6.19 -13.27
C PRO A 159 -11.82 5.49 -14.48
N VAL A 160 -12.75 4.57 -14.21
CA VAL A 160 -13.49 3.84 -15.26
C VAL A 160 -14.94 4.30 -15.33
N ALA A 161 -15.49 4.78 -14.23
CA ALA A 161 -16.90 5.17 -14.14
C ALA A 161 -17.09 6.51 -13.42
N GLY A 162 -18.16 7.22 -13.76
CA GLY A 162 -18.59 8.39 -13.02
C GLY A 162 -19.40 8.02 -11.78
N VAL A 163 -19.51 8.96 -10.84
CA VAL A 163 -20.35 8.79 -9.63
C VAL A 163 -21.82 8.74 -10.04
N PRO A 164 -22.60 7.73 -9.59
CA PRO A 164 -24.03 7.62 -9.93
C PRO A 164 -24.85 8.80 -9.41
N GLN A 165 -25.88 9.22 -10.16
CA GLN A 165 -26.72 10.39 -9.80
C GLN A 165 -27.45 10.28 -8.45
N HIS A 166 -27.68 9.08 -7.94
CA HIS A 166 -28.34 8.85 -6.66
C HIS A 166 -27.38 8.91 -5.45
N VAL A 167 -26.10 9.21 -5.69
CA VAL A 167 -25.05 9.36 -4.69
C VAL A 167 -24.75 10.83 -4.50
N LEU A 168 -24.69 11.28 -3.26
CA LEU A 168 -24.29 12.65 -2.95
C LEU A 168 -22.76 12.74 -2.94
N LEU A 169 -22.19 13.42 -3.93
CA LEU A 169 -20.76 13.76 -3.97
C LEU A 169 -20.57 15.20 -3.46
N VAL A 170 -19.68 15.39 -2.49
CA VAL A 170 -19.32 16.68 -1.89
C VAL A 170 -17.80 16.87 -1.98
N GLY A 171 -17.34 18.10 -2.24
CA GLY A 171 -15.93 18.45 -2.34
C GLY A 171 -15.37 18.33 -3.77
N ASP A 172 -14.12 18.79 -3.93
CA ASP A 172 -13.49 18.98 -5.24
C ASP A 172 -12.31 18.02 -5.51
N HIS A 173 -11.91 17.20 -4.50
CA HIS A 173 -10.87 16.21 -4.73
C HIS A 173 -11.41 15.03 -5.56
N PRO A 174 -10.52 14.29 -6.24
CA PRO A 174 -10.90 13.15 -7.06
C PRO A 174 -11.71 12.08 -6.31
N CYS A 175 -12.79 11.61 -6.95
CA CYS A 175 -13.51 10.41 -6.57
C CYS A 175 -13.36 9.39 -7.70
N VAL A 176 -12.49 8.40 -7.49
CA VAL A 176 -12.14 7.40 -8.50
C VAL A 176 -12.93 6.13 -8.27
N LEU A 177 -13.72 5.74 -9.26
CA LEU A 177 -14.46 4.48 -9.29
C LEU A 177 -13.88 3.56 -10.36
N GLU A 178 -13.40 2.40 -9.94
CA GLU A 178 -12.99 1.34 -10.86
C GLU A 178 -14.20 0.52 -11.36
N SER A 179 -13.97 -0.50 -12.17
CA SER A 179 -15.05 -1.27 -12.78
C SER A 179 -15.88 -2.08 -11.78
N GLY A 180 -17.18 -2.20 -12.01
CA GLY A 180 -18.07 -3.03 -11.21
C GLY A 180 -18.39 -2.50 -9.81
N VAL A 181 -18.00 -1.27 -9.47
CA VAL A 181 -18.36 -0.63 -8.20
C VAL A 181 -19.88 -0.48 -8.08
N ARG A 182 -20.42 -0.85 -6.94
CA ARG A 182 -21.85 -0.69 -6.60
C ARG A 182 -22.01 0.21 -5.40
N ILE A 183 -22.88 1.23 -5.52
CA ILE A 183 -23.12 2.19 -4.44
C ILE A 183 -24.64 2.25 -4.19
N GLY A 184 -25.03 2.00 -2.94
CA GLY A 184 -26.43 2.03 -2.49
C GLY A 184 -27.00 3.45 -2.36
N PRO A 185 -28.33 3.60 -2.31
CA PRO A 185 -28.98 4.90 -2.21
C PRO A 185 -28.68 5.60 -0.88
N GLY A 186 -28.67 6.93 -0.90
CA GLY A 186 -28.39 7.75 0.29
C GLY A 186 -26.93 7.76 0.75
N THR A 187 -26.04 7.15 -0.01
CA THR A 187 -24.59 7.20 0.26
C THR A 187 -24.07 8.61 0.01
N VAL A 188 -23.17 9.06 0.90
CA VAL A 188 -22.42 10.32 0.79
C VAL A 188 -20.96 10.02 0.56
N LEU A 189 -20.38 10.57 -0.50
CA LEU A 189 -18.96 10.58 -0.80
C LEU A 189 -18.44 12.01 -0.59
N ASP A 190 -17.73 12.23 0.51
CA ASP A 190 -17.21 13.54 0.89
C ASP A 190 -15.72 13.62 0.60
N THR A 191 -15.37 14.30 -0.48
CA THR A 191 -13.98 14.51 -0.93
C THR A 191 -13.41 15.85 -0.50
N THR A 192 -14.05 16.55 0.47
CA THR A 192 -13.61 17.89 0.91
C THR A 192 -12.17 17.91 1.45
N LEU A 193 -11.76 16.87 2.15
CA LEU A 193 -10.42 16.76 2.77
C LEU A 193 -9.41 15.95 1.94
N GLY A 194 -9.86 15.25 0.91
CA GLY A 194 -9.00 14.43 0.07
C GLY A 194 -9.77 13.44 -0.81
N PRO A 195 -9.06 12.70 -1.67
CA PRO A 195 -9.68 11.83 -2.65
C PRO A 195 -10.29 10.56 -2.05
N ILE A 196 -11.23 9.97 -2.79
CA ILE A 196 -11.80 8.66 -2.49
C ILE A 196 -11.51 7.72 -3.65
N LEU A 197 -11.03 6.52 -3.36
CA LEU A 197 -10.88 5.45 -4.34
C LEU A 197 -11.76 4.26 -3.94
N LEU A 198 -12.64 3.86 -4.86
CA LEU A 198 -13.44 2.65 -4.77
C LEU A 198 -12.94 1.66 -5.83
N SER A 199 -12.29 0.59 -5.38
CA SER A 199 -11.68 -0.38 -6.29
C SER A 199 -12.69 -1.37 -6.86
N THR A 200 -12.24 -2.10 -7.87
CA THR A 200 -13.03 -3.05 -8.67
C THR A 200 -13.97 -3.92 -7.83
N SER A 201 -15.23 -4.00 -8.24
CA SER A 201 -16.27 -4.84 -7.65
C SER A 201 -16.61 -4.56 -6.18
N CYS A 202 -16.08 -3.50 -5.56
CA CYS A 202 -16.47 -3.17 -4.19
C CYS A 202 -17.94 -2.73 -4.12
N THR A 203 -18.54 -2.92 -2.96
CA THR A 203 -19.94 -2.57 -2.70
C THR A 203 -20.02 -1.65 -1.50
N VAL A 204 -20.60 -0.47 -1.69
CA VAL A 204 -20.98 0.45 -0.61
C VAL A 204 -22.48 0.35 -0.45
N GLN A 205 -22.96 -0.09 0.71
CA GLN A 205 -24.40 -0.24 0.99
C GLN A 205 -25.05 1.11 1.30
N ALA A 206 -26.37 1.08 1.49
CA ALA A 206 -27.19 2.29 1.62
C ALA A 206 -26.82 3.15 2.84
N ASN A 207 -26.91 4.48 2.67
CA ASN A 207 -26.70 5.49 3.71
C ASN A 207 -25.32 5.47 4.36
N ALA A 208 -24.31 4.85 3.74
CA ALA A 208 -22.92 4.95 4.20
C ALA A 208 -22.36 6.36 3.92
N VAL A 209 -21.41 6.78 4.75
CA VAL A 209 -20.70 8.06 4.60
C VAL A 209 -19.22 7.77 4.49
N LEU A 210 -18.62 8.10 3.36
CA LEU A 210 -17.18 7.97 3.13
C LEU A 210 -16.56 9.35 3.04
N ARG A 211 -15.54 9.62 3.88
CA ARG A 211 -14.78 10.87 3.87
C ARG A 211 -13.35 10.60 3.44
N GLY A 212 -12.93 11.24 2.37
CA GLY A 212 -11.56 11.17 1.89
C GLY A 212 -10.56 11.94 2.77
N PRO A 213 -9.24 11.62 2.69
CA PRO A 213 -8.70 10.59 1.81
C PRO A 213 -8.97 9.18 2.34
N CYS A 214 -9.54 8.31 1.52
CA CYS A 214 -9.74 6.91 1.86
C CYS A 214 -9.73 6.00 0.62
N SER A 215 -9.43 4.72 0.82
CA SER A 215 -9.49 3.72 -0.25
C SER A 215 -10.21 2.45 0.18
N ILE A 216 -11.14 2.00 -0.64
CA ILE A 216 -11.90 0.76 -0.46
C ILE A 216 -11.43 -0.23 -1.51
N GLY A 217 -10.78 -1.31 -1.06
CA GLY A 217 -10.16 -2.31 -1.93
C GLY A 217 -11.14 -3.14 -2.75
N MET A 218 -10.58 -3.93 -3.66
CA MET A 218 -11.34 -4.85 -4.52
C MET A 218 -12.22 -5.81 -3.69
N ASP A 219 -13.43 -6.08 -4.17
CA ASP A 219 -14.40 -7.00 -3.55
C ASP A 219 -14.76 -6.68 -2.10
N CYS A 220 -14.48 -5.47 -1.62
CA CYS A 220 -14.85 -5.03 -0.28
C CYS A 220 -16.34 -4.78 -0.15
N LEU A 221 -16.83 -4.89 1.09
CA LEU A 221 -18.18 -4.50 1.48
C LEU A 221 -18.12 -3.43 2.56
N VAL A 222 -18.67 -2.25 2.29
CA VAL A 222 -18.99 -1.23 3.28
C VAL A 222 -20.47 -1.38 3.62
N ALA A 223 -20.77 -1.73 4.87
CA ALA A 223 -22.13 -2.02 5.33
C ALA A 223 -23.03 -0.76 5.36
N ASP A 224 -24.33 -0.99 5.47
CA ASP A 224 -25.31 0.09 5.62
C ASP A 224 -24.94 1.02 6.78
N ARG A 225 -25.04 2.34 6.55
CA ARG A 225 -24.80 3.37 7.55
C ARG A 225 -23.39 3.41 8.15
N ALA A 226 -22.44 2.71 7.57
CA ALA A 226 -21.03 2.79 7.99
C ALA A 226 -20.49 4.21 7.77
N VAL A 227 -19.58 4.63 8.65
CA VAL A 227 -18.85 5.90 8.55
C VAL A 227 -17.36 5.60 8.37
N ILE A 228 -16.85 5.87 7.18
CA ILE A 228 -15.44 5.75 6.86
C ILE A 228 -14.80 7.13 6.92
N LYS A 229 -13.87 7.30 7.84
CA LYS A 229 -13.14 8.56 8.06
C LYS A 229 -11.82 8.62 7.27
N PRO A 230 -11.20 9.82 7.14
CA PRO A 230 -9.90 9.98 6.52
C PRO A 230 -8.83 9.04 7.08
N GLY A 231 -7.83 8.71 6.25
CA GLY A 231 -6.76 7.79 6.61
C GLY A 231 -7.17 6.32 6.62
N THR A 232 -8.34 5.95 6.06
CA THR A 232 -8.77 4.55 6.02
C THR A 232 -8.38 3.89 4.70
N SER A 233 -7.65 2.78 4.78
CA SER A 233 -7.28 1.95 3.63
C SER A 233 -7.67 0.50 3.86
N LEU A 234 -8.58 0.00 3.02
CA LEU A 234 -9.02 -1.40 3.05
C LEU A 234 -8.38 -2.17 1.91
N GLY A 235 -7.71 -3.26 2.25
CA GLY A 235 -7.24 -4.25 1.29
C GLY A 235 -8.37 -5.10 0.73
N PRO A 236 -8.07 -5.98 -0.25
CA PRO A 236 -9.10 -6.76 -0.94
C PRO A 236 -9.93 -7.63 -0.01
N GLY A 237 -11.22 -7.79 -0.32
CA GLY A 237 -12.13 -8.71 0.35
C GLY A 237 -12.48 -8.36 1.79
N CYS A 238 -12.16 -7.15 2.27
CA CYS A 238 -12.55 -6.72 3.62
C CYS A 238 -14.04 -6.36 3.70
N LYS A 239 -14.64 -6.58 4.87
CA LYS A 239 -16.02 -6.18 5.16
C LYS A 239 -16.03 -5.28 6.39
N VAL A 240 -16.61 -4.09 6.25
CA VAL A 240 -16.59 -3.08 7.32
C VAL A 240 -17.96 -2.48 7.58
N GLY A 241 -18.22 -2.14 8.83
CA GLY A 241 -19.41 -1.48 9.34
C GLY A 241 -19.09 -0.70 10.60
N GLY A 242 -20.05 0.12 11.09
CA GLY A 242 -19.80 1.04 12.18
C GLY A 242 -18.90 2.18 11.74
N GLU A 243 -17.94 2.58 12.56
CA GLU A 243 -17.04 3.70 12.28
C GLU A 243 -15.58 3.26 12.18
N LEU A 244 -14.87 3.67 11.12
CA LEU A 244 -13.45 3.43 10.93
C LEU A 244 -12.72 4.74 10.64
N GLY A 245 -11.52 4.93 11.22
CA GLY A 245 -10.66 6.10 10.96
C GLY A 245 -9.19 5.78 11.13
N ASN A 246 -8.33 6.38 10.32
CA ASN A 246 -6.88 6.17 10.33
C ASN A 246 -6.49 4.70 10.47
N THR A 247 -7.07 3.83 9.64
CA THR A 247 -7.01 2.38 9.80
C THR A 247 -6.58 1.72 8.50
N VAL A 248 -5.62 0.81 8.59
CA VAL A 248 -5.25 -0.10 7.49
C VAL A 248 -5.74 -1.51 7.82
N MET A 249 -6.54 -2.10 6.93
CA MET A 249 -6.84 -3.53 6.94
C MET A 249 -6.13 -4.19 5.76
N GLN A 250 -5.28 -5.19 6.03
CA GLN A 250 -4.43 -5.78 4.99
C GLN A 250 -5.25 -6.47 3.88
N ALA A 251 -6.03 -7.48 4.22
CA ALA A 251 -6.98 -8.14 3.32
C ALA A 251 -7.90 -9.10 4.07
N HIS A 252 -9.03 -9.48 3.46
CA HIS A 252 -9.94 -10.57 3.87
C HIS A 252 -10.40 -10.51 5.34
N SER A 253 -10.38 -9.32 5.93
CA SER A 253 -10.73 -9.11 7.34
C SER A 253 -12.12 -8.51 7.48
N ASN A 254 -12.77 -8.78 8.60
CA ASN A 254 -14.16 -8.49 8.84
C ASN A 254 -14.36 -7.69 10.12
N LYS A 255 -14.90 -6.46 10.01
CA LYS A 255 -15.38 -5.57 11.07
C LYS A 255 -16.77 -5.05 10.70
N VAL A 256 -17.72 -5.92 10.39
CA VAL A 256 -19.01 -5.54 9.79
C VAL A 256 -20.02 -4.99 10.78
N HIS A 257 -19.88 -5.29 12.06
CA HIS A 257 -20.78 -4.83 13.11
C HIS A 257 -20.47 -3.41 13.60
N ASP A 258 -21.40 -2.79 14.32
CA ASP A 258 -21.24 -1.49 14.96
C ASP A 258 -20.04 -1.45 15.92
N GLY A 259 -19.56 -0.28 16.23
CA GLY A 259 -18.39 0.01 17.05
C GLY A 259 -17.33 0.79 16.27
N HIS A 260 -16.45 1.47 17.02
CA HIS A 260 -15.36 2.27 16.46
C HIS A 260 -14.08 1.44 16.31
N LEU A 261 -13.38 1.63 15.20
CA LEU A 261 -12.02 1.14 14.98
C LEU A 261 -11.16 2.29 14.47
N GLY A 262 -10.26 2.77 15.31
CA GLY A 262 -9.37 3.89 15.00
C GLY A 262 -7.90 3.54 15.20
N ASP A 263 -7.03 4.27 14.51
CA ASP A 263 -5.56 4.18 14.62
C ASP A 263 -5.04 2.74 14.62
N ALA A 264 -5.56 1.91 13.69
CA ALA A 264 -5.37 0.47 13.72
C ALA A 264 -4.69 -0.08 12.46
N LEU A 265 -3.76 -1.00 12.66
CA LEU A 265 -3.23 -1.84 11.60
C LEU A 265 -3.72 -3.28 11.82
N VAL A 266 -4.59 -3.73 10.93
CA VAL A 266 -5.24 -5.05 11.00
C VAL A 266 -4.62 -5.98 9.97
N GLY A 267 -4.20 -7.16 10.41
CA GLY A 267 -3.68 -8.22 9.54
C GLY A 267 -4.71 -8.80 8.58
N GLU A 268 -4.35 -9.87 7.90
CA GLU A 268 -5.26 -10.63 7.05
C GLU A 268 -6.07 -11.64 7.86
N TRP A 269 -7.30 -11.94 7.39
CA TRP A 269 -8.18 -12.97 7.95
C TRP A 269 -8.62 -12.72 9.40
N VAL A 270 -8.54 -11.46 9.87
CA VAL A 270 -9.01 -11.08 11.20
C VAL A 270 -10.54 -10.91 11.19
N ASN A 271 -11.22 -11.45 12.21
CA ASN A 271 -12.64 -11.26 12.41
C ASN A 271 -12.93 -10.61 13.76
N PHE A 272 -13.50 -9.42 13.72
CA PHE A 272 -13.94 -8.70 14.92
C PHE A 272 -15.38 -9.11 15.28
N GLY A 273 -15.60 -9.49 16.54
CA GLY A 273 -16.93 -9.75 17.06
C GLY A 273 -17.80 -8.49 17.13
N ALA A 274 -19.11 -8.68 17.30
CA ALA A 274 -20.04 -7.56 17.45
C ALA A 274 -19.71 -6.75 18.71
N GLY A 275 -19.77 -5.39 18.58
CA GLY A 275 -19.47 -4.46 19.67
C GLY A 275 -17.98 -4.34 20.00
N THR A 276 -17.08 -4.88 19.16
CA THR A 276 -15.65 -4.65 19.33
C THR A 276 -15.31 -3.20 18.97
N GLU A 277 -14.65 -2.52 19.88
CA GLU A 277 -14.17 -1.14 19.73
C GLU A 277 -12.68 -1.06 20.06
N SER A 278 -11.98 -0.16 19.37
CA SER A 278 -10.58 0.17 19.62
C SER A 278 -10.31 1.58 19.14
N SER A 279 -9.55 2.33 19.94
CA SER A 279 -9.13 3.71 19.63
C SER A 279 -7.72 3.96 20.15
#